data_7f31b9a4a9f3dd96ab46d2afe7699438
#
_entry.id   7f31b9a4a9f3dd96ab46d2afe7699438
#
_cell.length_a   1.000
_cell.length_b   1.000
_cell.length_c   1.000
_cell.angle_alpha   90.00
_cell.angle_beta   90.00
_cell.angle_gamma   90.00
#
_symmetry.space_group_name_H-M   'P 1'
#
loop_
_entity.id
_entity.type
_entity.pdbx_description
1 polymer ?
#
loop_
_entity_poly.entity_id
_entity_poly.type
_entity_poly.pdbx_seq_one_letter_code
_entity_poly.pdbx_strand_id
1 'polypeptide(L)'
;MKFPPDSYLDRGNEKKNSMKNVAVIGAGTMGNGIAHTFAQNGFKVQLIDINESALKKSIETISKNLDRMVAKEVFSEEKKIETLSNISTFTNIKAGVANTSLVIEAATENVDLKLEIFKQLDDACSNDTILATNTSSISITHLASVTSKPQNVIGMHFMNPVPVMPLVEIIKGYNTSEATVKTIVDISNQLGKTPVEVNDFPGFVANRILMPMINESIETLYNGVAGVDEIDTVMKLGMAHPMGPLQLADFIGLDVCLSILNVMYDGFKNPKYAPCPLLVKMVQAGKLGVKSGEGFYDYSESKKADKISKQFLKKV
;
A
#
# COMPACT_ATOMS: atom_id res chain seq x y z
N MET A 1 -16.70 12.91 59.61
CA MET A 1 -15.86 11.93 58.90
C MET A 1 -15.24 12.59 57.70
N LYS A 2 -13.91 12.80 57.74
CA LYS A 2 -13.11 13.38 56.63
C LYS A 2 -12.59 12.23 55.78
N PHE A 3 -12.87 12.28 54.48
CA PHE A 3 -12.25 11.38 53.48
C PHE A 3 -10.81 11.84 53.22
N PRO A 4 -9.85 10.92 53.06
CA PRO A 4 -8.49 11.30 52.68
C PRO A 4 -8.43 11.64 51.18
N PRO A 5 -7.47 12.49 50.76
CA PRO A 5 -7.39 12.93 49.36
C PRO A 5 -6.79 11.86 48.46
N ASP A 6 -7.28 11.88 47.21
CA ASP A 6 -6.89 11.09 46.06
C ASP A 6 -5.36 10.96 45.90
N SER A 7 -4.89 9.71 45.88
CA SER A 7 -3.56 9.32 45.41
C SER A 7 -3.64 8.32 44.27
N TYR A 8 -4.35 8.70 43.17
CA TYR A 8 -4.36 7.97 41.91
C TYR A 8 -4.12 8.93 40.74
N LEU A 9 -2.96 9.55 40.73
CA LEU A 9 -2.45 10.20 39.53
C LEU A 9 -0.98 9.83 39.38
N ASP A 10 -0.65 9.40 38.17
CA ASP A 10 0.70 9.24 37.66
C ASP A 10 1.37 7.87 37.70
N ARG A 11 0.81 6.93 36.90
CA ARG A 11 1.58 5.80 36.32
C ARG A 11 1.26 5.60 34.84
N GLY A 12 0.89 6.65 34.10
CA GLY A 12 0.47 6.59 32.70
C GLY A 12 1.44 7.14 31.67
N ASN A 13 2.59 7.71 32.05
CA ASN A 13 3.36 8.57 31.15
C ASN A 13 4.73 8.05 30.67
N GLU A 14 5.18 6.87 31.07
CA GLU A 14 6.52 6.38 30.68
C GLU A 14 6.57 5.44 29.46
N LYS A 15 5.43 4.98 28.92
CA LYS A 15 5.40 4.12 27.71
C LYS A 15 5.18 4.86 26.40
N LYS A 16 5.00 6.17 26.39
CA LYS A 16 4.69 6.96 25.17
C LYS A 16 5.88 7.29 24.27
N ASN A 17 7.11 6.89 24.63
CA ASN A 17 8.33 7.41 23.98
C ASN A 17 9.21 6.35 23.27
N SER A 18 8.75 5.13 22.99
CA SER A 18 9.64 4.05 22.55
C SER A 18 9.45 3.53 21.11
N MET A 19 8.45 3.94 20.34
CA MET A 19 8.30 3.48 18.94
C MET A 19 8.89 4.46 17.94
N LYS A 20 10.19 4.77 18.05
CA LYS A 20 10.86 5.63 17.05
C LYS A 20 11.64 4.88 15.99
N ASN A 21 11.88 3.58 16.16
CA ASN A 21 12.66 2.75 15.25
C ASN A 21 11.72 1.82 14.46
N VAL A 22 11.69 2.01 13.16
CA VAL A 22 10.82 1.27 12.23
C VAL A 22 11.66 0.64 11.12
N ALA A 23 11.43 -0.63 10.80
CA ALA A 23 12.02 -1.25 9.63
C ALA A 23 10.99 -1.35 8.50
N VAL A 24 11.44 -1.16 7.26
CA VAL A 24 10.63 -1.33 6.05
C VAL A 24 11.33 -2.34 5.16
N ILE A 25 10.67 -3.45 4.85
CA ILE A 25 11.17 -4.52 3.99
C ILE A 25 10.70 -4.29 2.56
N GLY A 26 11.64 -4.18 1.63
CA GLY A 26 11.39 -3.86 0.22
C GLY A 26 11.64 -2.38 -0.09
N ALA A 27 12.52 -2.08 -1.05
CA ALA A 27 12.87 -0.74 -1.48
C ALA A 27 12.18 -0.33 -2.81
N GLY A 28 11.11 -1.05 -3.18
CA GLY A 28 10.24 -0.74 -4.32
C GLY A 28 9.40 0.51 -4.09
N THR A 29 8.45 0.77 -5.01
CA THR A 29 7.59 1.97 -4.97
C THR A 29 6.89 2.18 -3.63
N MET A 30 6.29 1.13 -3.06
CA MET A 30 5.57 1.24 -1.79
C MET A 30 6.51 1.39 -0.61
N GLY A 31 7.53 0.52 -0.49
CA GLY A 31 8.49 0.62 0.62
C GLY A 31 9.28 1.91 0.61
N ASN A 32 9.64 2.43 -0.55
CA ASN A 32 10.20 3.78 -0.71
C ASN A 32 9.29 4.86 -0.11
N GLY A 33 8.01 4.85 -0.50
CA GLY A 33 7.03 5.83 -0.03
C GLY A 33 6.74 5.71 1.46
N ILE A 34 6.70 4.48 2.00
CA ILE A 34 6.52 4.21 3.43
C ILE A 34 7.73 4.74 4.21
N ALA A 35 8.95 4.37 3.79
CA ALA A 35 10.19 4.83 4.42
C ALA A 35 10.29 6.37 4.43
N HIS A 36 9.98 7.02 3.31
CA HIS A 36 9.89 8.47 3.20
C HIS A 36 8.91 9.04 4.23
N THR A 37 7.68 8.51 4.27
CA THR A 37 6.60 9.02 5.14
C THR A 37 6.96 8.89 6.62
N PHE A 38 7.55 7.77 7.05
CA PHE A 38 8.01 7.62 8.42
C PHE A 38 9.18 8.55 8.74
N ALA A 39 10.19 8.63 7.88
CA ALA A 39 11.38 9.44 8.11
C ALA A 39 11.07 10.95 8.21
N GLN A 40 10.18 11.47 7.35
CA GLN A 40 9.77 12.88 7.41
C GLN A 40 9.00 13.25 8.67
N ASN A 41 8.37 12.25 9.34
CA ASN A 41 7.67 12.41 10.60
C ASN A 41 8.58 12.09 11.82
N GLY A 42 9.90 12.02 11.63
CA GLY A 42 10.89 11.93 12.70
C GLY A 42 11.15 10.53 13.24
N PHE A 43 10.67 9.48 12.53
CA PHE A 43 11.01 8.09 12.86
C PHE A 43 12.39 7.74 12.30
N LYS A 44 13.16 6.93 13.01
CA LYS A 44 14.39 6.28 12.50
C LYS A 44 13.98 5.06 11.69
N VAL A 45 14.32 5.05 10.40
CA VAL A 45 13.86 4.05 9.44
C VAL A 45 15.05 3.20 8.98
N GLN A 46 14.93 1.89 9.13
CA GLN A 46 15.80 0.90 8.50
C GLN A 46 15.12 0.41 7.22
N LEU A 47 15.58 0.87 6.07
CA LEU A 47 15.10 0.40 4.77
C LEU A 47 15.92 -0.82 4.33
N ILE A 48 15.24 -1.95 4.11
CA ILE A 48 15.86 -3.26 3.89
C ILE A 48 15.44 -3.79 2.53
N ASP A 49 16.42 -4.16 1.70
CA ASP A 49 16.19 -4.86 0.44
C ASP A 49 17.43 -5.70 0.08
N ILE A 50 17.26 -6.90 -0.44
CA ILE A 50 18.39 -7.75 -0.87
C ILE A 50 19.18 -7.13 -2.01
N ASN A 51 18.61 -6.19 -2.74
CA ASN A 51 19.19 -5.53 -3.90
C ASN A 51 19.70 -4.13 -3.52
N GLU A 52 21.02 -3.99 -3.40
CA GLU A 52 21.69 -2.73 -3.07
C GLU A 52 21.37 -1.61 -4.06
N SER A 53 21.19 -1.93 -5.36
CA SER A 53 20.83 -0.93 -6.37
C SER A 53 19.41 -0.40 -6.17
N ALA A 54 18.47 -1.23 -5.68
CA ALA A 54 17.13 -0.80 -5.32
C ALA A 54 17.16 0.15 -4.12
N LEU A 55 17.99 -0.13 -3.11
CA LEU A 55 18.20 0.75 -1.96
C LEU A 55 18.73 2.13 -2.39
N LYS A 56 19.78 2.17 -3.21
CA LYS A 56 20.33 3.43 -3.74
C LYS A 56 19.30 4.23 -4.51
N LYS A 57 18.59 3.58 -5.45
CA LYS A 57 17.52 4.21 -6.23
C LYS A 57 16.40 4.73 -5.34
N SER A 58 16.07 4.02 -4.25
CA SER A 58 15.07 4.43 -3.29
C SER A 58 15.47 5.73 -2.60
N ILE A 59 16.69 5.83 -2.06
CA ILE A 59 17.20 7.05 -1.43
C ILE A 59 17.23 8.23 -2.42
N GLU A 60 17.69 8.01 -3.64
CA GLU A 60 17.68 9.04 -4.69
C GLU A 60 16.25 9.53 -5.00
N THR A 61 15.28 8.62 -5.04
CA THR A 61 13.88 8.95 -5.28
C THR A 61 13.30 9.77 -4.13
N ILE A 62 13.59 9.39 -2.88
CA ILE A 62 13.19 10.16 -1.70
C ILE A 62 13.80 11.55 -1.73
N SER A 63 15.11 11.67 -2.02
CA SER A 63 15.78 12.95 -2.12
C SER A 63 15.14 13.86 -3.18
N LYS A 64 14.89 13.33 -4.40
CA LYS A 64 14.20 14.08 -5.46
C LYS A 64 12.79 14.52 -5.10
N ASN A 65 12.06 13.72 -4.33
CA ASN A 65 10.73 14.10 -3.85
C ASN A 65 10.83 15.23 -2.81
N LEU A 66 11.79 15.15 -1.90
CA LEU A 66 12.06 16.20 -0.92
C LEU A 66 12.53 17.50 -1.60
N ASP A 67 13.37 17.44 -2.65
CA ASP A 67 13.75 18.60 -3.47
C ASP A 67 12.53 19.32 -4.03
N ARG A 68 11.54 18.56 -4.52
CA ARG A 68 10.28 19.13 -5.02
C ARG A 68 9.44 19.76 -3.92
N MET A 69 9.48 19.20 -2.70
CA MET A 69 8.78 19.76 -1.54
C MET A 69 9.44 21.06 -1.07
N VAL A 70 10.76 21.13 -1.07
CA VAL A 70 11.53 22.37 -0.79
C VAL A 70 11.25 23.42 -1.85
N ALA A 71 11.31 23.07 -3.13
CA ALA A 71 11.02 23.99 -4.23
C ALA A 71 9.58 24.56 -4.21
N LYS A 72 8.65 23.87 -3.55
CA LYS A 72 7.26 24.30 -3.32
C LYS A 72 7.04 24.95 -1.95
N GLU A 73 8.12 25.21 -1.21
CA GLU A 73 8.08 25.79 0.15
C GLU A 73 7.24 25.02 1.16
N VAL A 74 7.01 23.71 0.91
CA VAL A 74 6.30 22.80 1.85
C VAL A 74 7.26 22.33 2.96
N PHE A 75 8.54 22.17 2.63
CA PHE A 75 9.63 21.79 3.56
C PHE A 75 10.76 22.79 3.46
N SER A 76 11.51 22.95 4.57
CA SER A 76 12.80 23.64 4.55
C SER A 76 13.93 22.68 4.15
N GLU A 77 15.08 23.23 3.75
CA GLU A 77 16.28 22.43 3.43
C GLU A 77 16.78 21.65 4.67
N GLU A 78 16.67 22.23 5.88
CA GLU A 78 17.01 21.56 7.13
C GLU A 78 16.12 20.33 7.36
N LYS A 79 14.81 20.45 7.08
CA LYS A 79 13.86 19.32 7.21
C LYS A 79 14.16 18.21 6.21
N LYS A 80 14.59 18.53 5.00
CA LYS A 80 15.06 17.54 4.01
C LYS A 80 16.29 16.79 4.54
N ILE A 81 17.31 17.52 5.04
CA ILE A 81 18.53 16.93 5.59
C ILE A 81 18.19 16.02 6.77
N GLU A 82 17.36 16.48 7.70
CA GLU A 82 16.87 15.69 8.83
C GLU A 82 16.17 14.40 8.35
N THR A 83 15.26 14.51 7.40
CA THR A 83 14.51 13.36 6.86
C THR A 83 15.45 12.31 6.27
N LEU A 84 16.42 12.72 5.45
CA LEU A 84 17.38 11.79 4.84
C LEU A 84 18.29 11.16 5.91
N SER A 85 18.70 11.90 6.95
CA SER A 85 19.51 11.39 8.05
C SER A 85 18.77 10.39 8.94
N ASN A 86 17.46 10.33 8.85
CA ASN A 86 16.62 9.36 9.55
C ASN A 86 16.57 7.99 8.86
N ILE A 87 17.11 7.83 7.64
CA ILE A 87 17.04 6.57 6.89
C ILE A 87 18.40 5.90 6.84
N SER A 88 18.46 4.65 7.29
CA SER A 88 19.61 3.76 7.13
C SER A 88 19.22 2.58 6.24
N THR A 89 20.15 2.07 5.43
CA THR A 89 19.87 0.98 4.47
C THR A 89 20.59 -0.31 4.88
N PHE A 90 19.94 -1.46 4.65
CA PHE A 90 20.47 -2.78 4.96
C PHE A 90 20.14 -3.76 3.85
N THR A 91 21.06 -4.70 3.57
CA THR A 91 20.83 -5.79 2.61
C THR A 91 20.43 -7.10 3.27
N ASN A 92 20.36 -7.14 4.59
CA ASN A 92 20.04 -8.32 5.40
C ASN A 92 18.95 -8.00 6.42
N ILE A 93 17.90 -8.83 6.47
CA ILE A 93 16.75 -8.65 7.37
C ILE A 93 17.22 -8.62 8.83
N LYS A 94 17.97 -9.62 9.29
CA LYS A 94 18.38 -9.76 10.69
C LYS A 94 19.14 -8.53 11.20
N ALA A 95 20.03 -7.98 10.37
CA ALA A 95 20.77 -6.76 10.73
C ALA A 95 19.85 -5.52 10.74
N GLY A 96 18.95 -5.43 9.77
CA GLY A 96 18.09 -4.25 9.60
C GLY A 96 16.91 -4.18 10.58
N VAL A 97 16.47 -5.31 11.17
CA VAL A 97 15.36 -5.28 12.16
C VAL A 97 15.83 -5.22 13.59
N ALA A 98 17.15 -5.18 13.83
CA ALA A 98 17.68 -5.07 15.17
C ALA A 98 17.17 -3.81 15.87
N ASN A 99 16.61 -3.97 17.08
CA ASN A 99 16.06 -2.88 17.91
C ASN A 99 14.87 -2.11 17.27
N THR A 100 14.12 -2.73 16.37
CA THR A 100 12.89 -2.15 15.84
C THR A 100 11.68 -2.57 16.67
N SER A 101 10.71 -1.67 16.80
CA SER A 101 9.44 -1.93 17.47
C SER A 101 8.29 -2.17 16.48
N LEU A 102 8.49 -1.79 15.22
CA LEU A 102 7.56 -2.01 14.13
C LEU A 102 8.35 -2.38 12.87
N VAL A 103 7.92 -3.44 12.20
CA VAL A 103 8.42 -3.82 10.87
C VAL A 103 7.25 -3.77 9.90
N ILE A 104 7.43 -3.09 8.76
CA ILE A 104 6.44 -3.04 7.69
C ILE A 104 6.99 -3.75 6.47
N GLU A 105 6.39 -4.87 6.12
CA GLU A 105 6.73 -5.63 4.92
C GLU A 105 6.03 -5.01 3.70
N ALA A 106 6.78 -4.66 2.67
CA ALA A 106 6.35 -4.07 1.41
C ALA A 106 7.12 -4.67 0.21
N ALA A 107 7.47 -5.96 0.29
CA ALA A 107 8.09 -6.72 -0.79
C ALA A 107 7.07 -7.07 -1.91
N THR A 108 7.54 -7.82 -2.92
CA THR A 108 6.71 -8.30 -4.04
C THR A 108 5.48 -9.06 -3.54
N GLU A 109 4.33 -8.84 -4.21
CA GLU A 109 3.05 -9.47 -3.86
C GLU A 109 3.06 -10.96 -4.27
N ASN A 110 3.71 -11.76 -3.45
CA ASN A 110 3.85 -13.21 -3.59
C ASN A 110 3.69 -13.86 -2.22
N VAL A 111 2.75 -14.81 -2.10
CA VAL A 111 2.38 -15.43 -0.82
C VAL A 111 3.56 -16.16 -0.20
N ASP A 112 4.24 -17.02 -0.96
CA ASP A 112 5.34 -17.85 -0.44
C ASP A 112 6.51 -16.99 0.03
N LEU A 113 6.87 -15.96 -0.74
CA LEU A 113 7.91 -15.00 -0.36
C LEU A 113 7.55 -14.27 0.95
N LYS A 114 6.31 -13.80 1.08
CA LYS A 114 5.88 -13.10 2.30
C LYS A 114 5.83 -14.03 3.52
N LEU A 115 5.38 -15.27 3.36
CA LEU A 115 5.43 -16.27 4.44
C LEU A 115 6.88 -16.53 4.90
N GLU A 116 7.81 -16.63 3.97
CA GLU A 116 9.24 -16.80 4.29
C GLU A 116 9.81 -15.56 5.01
N ILE A 117 9.46 -14.35 4.55
CA ILE A 117 9.86 -13.11 5.24
C ILE A 117 9.30 -13.09 6.66
N PHE A 118 8.02 -13.44 6.86
CA PHE A 118 7.41 -13.43 8.18
C PHE A 118 8.03 -14.44 9.15
N LYS A 119 8.46 -15.62 8.67
CA LYS A 119 9.26 -16.57 9.47
C LYS A 119 10.59 -15.96 9.91
N GLN A 120 11.34 -15.35 8.96
CA GLN A 120 12.60 -14.69 9.27
C GLN A 120 12.43 -13.53 10.27
N LEU A 121 11.33 -12.78 10.16
CA LEU A 121 11.00 -11.70 11.09
C LEU A 121 10.64 -12.23 12.49
N ASP A 122 9.90 -13.35 12.56
CA ASP A 122 9.55 -13.98 13.83
C ASP A 122 10.80 -14.41 14.60
N ASP A 123 11.81 -14.97 13.89
CA ASP A 123 13.07 -15.39 14.46
C ASP A 123 14.00 -14.21 14.84
N ALA A 124 13.92 -13.09 14.11
CA ALA A 124 14.89 -11.99 14.25
C ALA A 124 14.40 -10.88 15.17
N CYS A 125 13.09 -10.71 15.35
CA CYS A 125 12.50 -9.62 16.10
C CYS A 125 12.18 -10.01 17.55
N SER A 126 12.12 -9.01 18.44
CA SER A 126 11.67 -9.23 19.82
C SER A 126 10.19 -9.63 19.87
N ASN A 127 9.77 -10.23 20.98
CA ASN A 127 8.38 -10.67 21.18
C ASN A 127 7.37 -9.49 21.16
N ASP A 128 7.80 -8.28 21.46
CA ASP A 128 6.95 -7.10 21.50
C ASP A 128 6.90 -6.36 20.14
N THR A 129 7.71 -6.78 19.15
CA THR A 129 7.72 -6.15 17.83
C THR A 129 6.42 -6.43 17.09
N ILE A 130 5.80 -5.38 16.56
CA ILE A 130 4.65 -5.49 15.66
C ILE A 130 5.15 -5.77 14.25
N LEU A 131 4.57 -6.79 13.60
CA LEU A 131 4.85 -7.17 12.22
C LEU A 131 3.68 -6.73 11.35
N ALA A 132 3.87 -5.67 10.58
CA ALA A 132 2.87 -5.17 9.64
C ALA A 132 3.20 -5.59 8.21
N THR A 133 2.18 -5.68 7.36
CA THR A 133 2.35 -5.89 5.91
C THR A 133 1.55 -4.85 5.12
N ASN A 134 2.14 -4.38 4.02
CA ASN A 134 1.48 -3.50 3.06
C ASN A 134 0.80 -4.27 1.91
N THR A 135 0.57 -5.57 2.07
CA THR A 135 -0.14 -6.35 1.05
C THR A 135 -1.49 -5.71 0.70
N SER A 136 -1.88 -5.84 -0.57
CA SER A 136 -3.18 -5.37 -1.06
C SER A 136 -4.25 -6.45 -1.09
N SER A 137 -3.87 -7.73 -0.91
CA SER A 137 -4.78 -8.84 -1.20
C SER A 137 -4.53 -10.12 -0.39
N ILE A 138 -3.31 -10.31 0.17
CA ILE A 138 -2.95 -11.52 0.90
C ILE A 138 -3.53 -11.45 2.32
N SER A 139 -4.13 -12.55 2.79
CA SER A 139 -4.71 -12.63 4.13
C SER A 139 -3.68 -12.39 5.22
N ILE A 140 -3.97 -11.46 6.11
CA ILE A 140 -3.17 -11.16 7.29
C ILE A 140 -3.13 -12.36 8.24
N THR A 141 -4.26 -13.05 8.37
CA THR A 141 -4.39 -14.28 9.16
C THR A 141 -3.46 -15.38 8.65
N HIS A 142 -3.34 -15.50 7.30
CA HIS A 142 -2.44 -16.47 6.70
C HIS A 142 -0.97 -16.12 6.97
N LEU A 143 -0.57 -14.85 6.83
CA LEU A 143 0.79 -14.42 7.16
C LEU A 143 1.10 -14.58 8.65
N ALA A 144 0.13 -14.33 9.54
CA ALA A 144 0.27 -14.53 10.97
C ALA A 144 0.48 -15.99 11.36
N SER A 145 -0.04 -16.95 10.57
CA SER A 145 -0.03 -18.39 10.92
C SER A 145 1.37 -18.99 10.98
N VAL A 146 2.38 -18.34 10.38
CA VAL A 146 3.78 -18.80 10.39
C VAL A 146 4.62 -18.12 11.46
N THR A 147 4.01 -17.29 12.32
CA THR A 147 4.68 -16.59 13.43
C THR A 147 4.29 -17.15 14.78
N SER A 148 5.18 -17.03 15.75
CA SER A 148 4.92 -17.41 17.16
C SER A 148 4.06 -16.41 17.92
N LYS A 149 3.85 -15.21 17.35
CA LYS A 149 3.13 -14.07 17.95
C LYS A 149 2.07 -13.48 17.01
N PRO A 150 1.08 -14.29 16.57
CA PRO A 150 0.07 -13.87 15.60
C PRO A 150 -0.78 -12.66 16.06
N GLN A 151 -0.84 -12.40 17.38
CA GLN A 151 -1.51 -11.23 17.94
C GLN A 151 -0.82 -9.90 17.62
N ASN A 152 0.46 -9.93 17.23
CA ASN A 152 1.25 -8.76 16.84
C ASN A 152 1.36 -8.60 15.32
N VAL A 153 0.65 -9.41 14.54
CA VAL A 153 0.62 -9.30 13.07
C VAL A 153 -0.62 -8.52 12.63
N ILE A 154 -0.41 -7.56 11.70
CA ILE A 154 -1.46 -6.64 11.25
C ILE A 154 -1.21 -6.20 9.80
N GLY A 155 -2.28 -5.87 9.07
CA GLY A 155 -2.17 -5.19 7.79
C GLY A 155 -2.07 -3.67 7.98
N MET A 156 -1.20 -3.05 7.19
CA MET A 156 -1.01 -1.61 7.14
C MET A 156 -0.92 -1.18 5.68
N HIS A 157 -2.09 -1.17 5.01
CA HIS A 157 -2.21 -0.99 3.57
C HIS A 157 -2.25 0.50 3.22
N PHE A 158 -1.10 1.01 2.79
CA PHE A 158 -0.94 2.39 2.29
C PHE A 158 -1.39 2.51 0.84
N MET A 159 -1.85 3.71 0.47
CA MET A 159 -2.23 4.05 -0.90
C MET A 159 -1.09 4.74 -1.64
N ASN A 160 -0.93 4.44 -2.93
CA ASN A 160 0.10 5.04 -3.78
C ASN A 160 -0.39 6.36 -4.42
N PRO A 161 0.39 7.46 -4.37
CA PRO A 161 1.70 7.67 -3.74
C PRO A 161 1.62 7.86 -2.21
N VAL A 162 2.40 7.07 -1.45
CA VAL A 162 2.30 7.02 0.03
C VAL A 162 2.46 8.39 0.71
N PRO A 163 3.40 9.27 0.32
CA PRO A 163 3.53 10.57 0.98
C PRO A 163 2.32 11.49 0.77
N VAL A 164 1.53 11.27 -0.29
CA VAL A 164 0.43 12.13 -0.71
C VAL A 164 -0.93 11.63 -0.24
N MET A 165 -1.16 10.31 -0.39
CA MET A 165 -2.47 9.72 -0.09
C MET A 165 -2.72 9.67 1.42
N PRO A 166 -3.86 10.20 1.89
CA PRO A 166 -4.12 10.30 3.33
C PRO A 166 -4.52 8.97 3.98
N LEU A 167 -5.13 8.05 3.22
CA LEU A 167 -5.71 6.81 3.74
C LEU A 167 -4.66 5.76 4.05
N VAL A 168 -4.83 5.07 5.20
CA VAL A 168 -4.22 3.77 5.50
C VAL A 168 -5.33 2.83 5.98
N GLU A 169 -5.56 1.72 5.28
CA GLU A 169 -6.41 0.65 5.81
C GLU A 169 -5.61 -0.14 6.85
N ILE A 170 -6.17 -0.31 8.03
CA ILE A 170 -5.62 -1.09 9.13
C ILE A 170 -6.37 -2.42 9.16
N ILE A 171 -5.74 -3.49 8.67
CA ILE A 171 -6.42 -4.77 8.48
C ILE A 171 -6.16 -5.65 9.69
N LYS A 172 -7.24 -5.95 10.41
CA LYS A 172 -7.23 -6.82 11.59
C LYS A 172 -7.36 -8.28 11.16
N GLY A 173 -6.27 -9.06 11.29
CA GLY A 173 -6.30 -10.51 11.13
C GLY A 173 -7.05 -11.20 12.28
N TYR A 174 -7.33 -12.48 12.13
CA TYR A 174 -8.13 -13.25 13.08
C TYR A 174 -7.60 -13.19 14.53
N ASN A 175 -6.28 -13.25 14.69
CA ASN A 175 -5.62 -13.24 16.01
C ASN A 175 -5.06 -11.86 16.41
N THR A 176 -5.14 -10.83 15.55
CA THR A 176 -4.58 -9.51 15.84
C THR A 176 -5.22 -8.91 17.09
N SER A 177 -4.40 -8.49 18.06
CA SER A 177 -4.88 -7.93 19.32
C SER A 177 -5.38 -6.48 19.16
N GLU A 178 -6.34 -6.08 19.99
CA GLU A 178 -6.82 -4.69 20.06
C GLU A 178 -5.68 -3.70 20.42
N ALA A 179 -4.72 -4.15 21.24
CA ALA A 179 -3.54 -3.35 21.58
C ALA A 179 -2.67 -3.07 20.34
N THR A 180 -2.49 -4.08 19.47
CA THR A 180 -1.78 -3.93 18.20
C THR A 180 -2.52 -2.97 17.27
N VAL A 181 -3.84 -3.14 17.10
CA VAL A 181 -4.68 -2.24 16.29
C VAL A 181 -4.55 -0.80 16.79
N LYS A 182 -4.77 -0.58 18.10
CA LYS A 182 -4.66 0.75 18.70
C LYS A 182 -3.30 1.40 18.45
N THR A 183 -2.22 0.64 18.63
CA THR A 183 -0.88 1.14 18.41
C THR A 183 -0.66 1.59 16.97
N ILE A 184 -1.13 0.82 15.98
CA ILE A 184 -0.97 1.14 14.56
C ILE A 184 -1.87 2.30 14.15
N VAL A 185 -3.08 2.41 14.71
CA VAL A 185 -3.94 3.59 14.54
C VAL A 185 -3.24 4.85 15.07
N ASP A 186 -2.68 4.80 16.29
CA ASP A 186 -1.97 5.92 16.89
C ASP A 186 -0.74 6.34 16.04
N ILE A 187 0.04 5.38 15.53
CA ILE A 187 1.17 5.65 14.62
C ILE A 187 0.67 6.28 13.31
N SER A 188 -0.38 5.74 12.71
CA SER A 188 -0.94 6.29 11.46
C SER A 188 -1.37 7.74 11.62
N ASN A 189 -1.99 8.09 12.75
CA ASN A 189 -2.33 9.48 13.08
C ASN A 189 -1.08 10.35 13.22
N GLN A 190 0.01 9.85 13.85
CA GLN A 190 1.28 10.57 13.96
C GLN A 190 1.93 10.83 12.58
N LEU A 191 1.69 9.95 11.60
CA LEU A 191 2.13 10.15 10.22
C LEU A 191 1.26 11.15 9.44
N GLY A 192 0.24 11.75 10.06
CA GLY A 192 -0.72 12.62 9.38
C GLY A 192 -1.65 11.85 8.42
N LYS A 193 -1.82 10.55 8.63
CA LYS A 193 -2.72 9.70 7.85
C LYS A 193 -4.07 9.54 8.55
N THR A 194 -5.05 9.11 7.77
CA THR A 194 -6.38 8.73 8.28
C THR A 194 -6.45 7.21 8.31
N PRO A 195 -6.29 6.57 9.49
CA PRO A 195 -6.46 5.13 9.62
C PRO A 195 -7.93 4.74 9.55
N VAL A 196 -8.21 3.66 8.81
CA VAL A 196 -9.54 3.04 8.76
C VAL A 196 -9.38 1.56 9.09
N GLU A 197 -9.99 1.14 10.19
CA GLU A 197 -9.97 -0.27 10.61
C GLU A 197 -10.89 -1.09 9.72
N VAL A 198 -10.38 -2.24 9.23
CA VAL A 198 -11.11 -3.18 8.40
C VAL A 198 -10.78 -4.62 8.79
N ASN A 199 -11.67 -5.55 8.50
CA ASN A 199 -11.42 -6.97 8.75
C ASN A 199 -10.67 -7.62 7.57
N ASP A 200 -9.95 -8.71 7.88
CA ASP A 200 -9.17 -9.51 6.93
C ASP A 200 -10.09 -10.33 6.02
N PHE A 201 -10.53 -9.71 4.93
CA PHE A 201 -11.26 -10.35 3.84
C PHE A 201 -10.56 -10.09 2.50
N PRO A 202 -10.70 -10.97 1.50
CA PRO A 202 -10.08 -10.79 0.20
C PRO A 202 -10.40 -9.42 -0.42
N GLY A 203 -9.34 -8.65 -0.75
CA GLY A 203 -9.45 -7.28 -1.30
C GLY A 203 -9.79 -6.19 -0.29
N PHE A 204 -9.87 -6.52 1.02
CA PHE A 204 -10.21 -5.60 2.12
C PHE A 204 -11.46 -4.76 1.79
N VAL A 205 -11.44 -3.43 1.96
CA VAL A 205 -12.56 -2.56 1.54
C VAL A 205 -12.25 -1.93 0.18
N ALA A 206 -11.07 -1.36 0.02
CA ALA A 206 -10.73 -0.60 -1.18
C ALA A 206 -10.87 -1.45 -2.45
N ASN A 207 -10.17 -2.57 -2.54
CA ASN A 207 -10.21 -3.43 -3.73
C ASN A 207 -11.54 -4.17 -3.87
N ARG A 208 -12.19 -4.51 -2.77
CA ARG A 208 -13.50 -5.20 -2.80
C ARG A 208 -14.60 -4.36 -3.48
N ILE A 209 -14.48 -3.05 -3.44
CA ILE A 209 -15.39 -2.12 -4.10
C ILE A 209 -14.85 -1.71 -5.47
N LEU A 210 -13.57 -1.33 -5.53
CA LEU A 210 -12.95 -0.77 -6.73
C LEU A 210 -12.84 -1.80 -7.87
N MET A 211 -12.39 -3.02 -7.58
CA MET A 211 -12.16 -4.01 -8.64
C MET A 211 -13.43 -4.46 -9.35
N PRO A 212 -14.56 -4.76 -8.66
CA PRO A 212 -15.83 -4.99 -9.35
C PRO A 212 -16.31 -3.80 -10.19
N MET A 213 -16.11 -2.56 -9.73
CA MET A 213 -16.47 -1.37 -10.51
C MET A 213 -15.63 -1.26 -11.79
N ILE A 214 -14.33 -1.50 -11.71
CA ILE A 214 -13.44 -1.54 -12.88
C ILE A 214 -13.84 -2.70 -13.80
N ASN A 215 -14.04 -3.90 -13.27
CA ASN A 215 -14.40 -5.08 -14.05
C ASN A 215 -15.74 -4.88 -14.78
N GLU A 216 -16.75 -4.33 -14.11
CA GLU A 216 -18.04 -4.00 -14.71
C GLU A 216 -17.92 -2.96 -15.83
N SER A 217 -17.02 -1.98 -15.67
CA SER A 217 -16.74 -1.01 -16.74
C SER A 217 -16.10 -1.67 -17.96
N ILE A 218 -15.22 -2.66 -17.73
CA ILE A 218 -14.62 -3.46 -18.81
C ILE A 218 -15.67 -4.38 -19.47
N GLU A 219 -16.58 -4.98 -18.68
CA GLU A 219 -17.71 -5.76 -19.19
C GLU A 219 -18.66 -4.89 -20.04
N THR A 220 -18.94 -3.67 -19.61
CA THR A 220 -19.75 -2.69 -20.34
C THR A 220 -19.15 -2.40 -21.71
N LEU A 221 -17.83 -2.22 -21.79
CA LEU A 221 -17.10 -2.07 -23.04
C LEU A 221 -17.14 -3.36 -23.89
N TYR A 222 -16.88 -4.51 -23.26
CA TYR A 222 -16.84 -5.82 -23.93
C TYR A 222 -18.17 -6.21 -24.57
N ASN A 223 -19.26 -5.88 -23.88
CA ASN A 223 -20.62 -6.14 -24.37
C ASN A 223 -21.13 -5.09 -25.37
N GLY A 224 -20.31 -4.08 -25.72
CA GLY A 224 -20.63 -3.07 -26.71
C GLY A 224 -21.72 -2.07 -26.27
N VAL A 225 -21.93 -1.90 -24.96
CA VAL A 225 -22.90 -0.94 -24.43
C VAL A 225 -22.45 0.49 -24.72
N ALA A 226 -21.15 0.77 -24.53
CA ALA A 226 -20.55 2.08 -24.83
C ALA A 226 -19.06 1.91 -25.16
N GLY A 227 -18.44 2.95 -25.73
CA GLY A 227 -17.00 3.01 -25.97
C GLY A 227 -16.22 3.46 -24.73
N VAL A 228 -14.89 3.49 -24.88
CA VAL A 228 -13.96 3.82 -23.78
C VAL A 228 -14.22 5.23 -23.22
N ASP A 229 -14.30 6.24 -24.09
CA ASP A 229 -14.50 7.62 -23.66
C ASP A 229 -15.88 7.85 -23.07
N GLU A 230 -16.90 7.23 -23.62
CA GLU A 230 -18.27 7.34 -23.14
C GLU A 230 -18.41 6.77 -21.72
N ILE A 231 -17.82 5.60 -21.43
CA ILE A 231 -17.83 4.98 -20.10
C ILE A 231 -17.13 5.89 -19.09
N ASP A 232 -15.91 6.33 -19.39
CA ASP A 232 -15.12 7.17 -18.51
C ASP A 232 -15.77 8.56 -18.30
N THR A 233 -16.38 9.12 -19.36
CA THR A 233 -17.09 10.41 -19.27
C THR A 233 -18.32 10.32 -18.39
N VAL A 234 -19.14 9.28 -18.53
CA VAL A 234 -20.33 9.07 -17.67
C VAL A 234 -19.92 8.98 -16.20
N MET A 235 -18.86 8.24 -15.90
CA MET A 235 -18.41 8.07 -14.51
C MET A 235 -17.80 9.36 -13.95
N LYS A 236 -17.04 10.12 -14.75
CA LYS A 236 -16.48 11.41 -14.33
C LYS A 236 -17.56 12.47 -14.11
N LEU A 237 -18.44 12.65 -15.08
CA LEU A 237 -19.38 13.78 -15.05
C LEU A 237 -20.71 13.45 -14.38
N GLY A 238 -21.17 12.19 -14.49
CA GLY A 238 -22.42 11.74 -13.88
C GLY A 238 -22.28 11.26 -12.44
N MET A 239 -21.15 10.62 -12.10
CA MET A 239 -20.89 10.03 -10.78
C MET A 239 -19.82 10.78 -9.98
N ALA A 240 -19.33 11.91 -10.47
CA ALA A 240 -18.32 12.78 -9.83
C ALA A 240 -17.00 12.06 -9.53
N HIS A 241 -16.62 11.07 -10.33
CA HIS A 241 -15.32 10.42 -10.17
C HIS A 241 -14.21 11.35 -10.70
N PRO A 242 -13.08 11.47 -9.98
CA PRO A 242 -11.97 12.32 -10.43
C PRO A 242 -11.28 11.76 -11.68
N MET A 243 -11.41 10.45 -11.91
CA MET A 243 -10.86 9.70 -13.04
C MET A 243 -11.86 8.64 -13.48
N GLY A 244 -11.99 8.41 -14.77
CA GLY A 244 -12.85 7.34 -15.28
C GLY A 244 -12.29 5.95 -14.91
N PRO A 245 -13.13 4.92 -14.80
CA PRO A 245 -12.70 3.60 -14.33
C PRO A 245 -11.74 2.88 -15.28
N LEU A 246 -11.86 3.08 -16.62
CA LEU A 246 -10.95 2.47 -17.60
C LEU A 246 -9.59 3.18 -17.58
N GLN A 247 -9.57 4.51 -17.47
CA GLN A 247 -8.36 5.28 -17.24
C GLN A 247 -7.68 4.90 -15.93
N LEU A 248 -8.45 4.70 -14.86
CA LEU A 248 -7.93 4.26 -13.56
C LEU A 248 -7.32 2.86 -13.63
N ALA A 249 -7.95 1.93 -14.35
CA ALA A 249 -7.42 0.60 -14.59
C ALA A 249 -6.06 0.64 -15.31
N ASP A 250 -5.93 1.47 -16.34
CA ASP A 250 -4.65 1.69 -17.04
C ASP A 250 -3.57 2.29 -16.13
N PHE A 251 -3.98 3.19 -15.22
CA PHE A 251 -3.06 3.82 -14.26
C PHE A 251 -2.57 2.85 -13.18
N ILE A 252 -3.47 1.99 -12.65
CA ILE A 252 -3.13 0.91 -11.71
C ILE A 252 -2.23 -0.12 -12.40
N GLY A 253 -2.57 -0.46 -13.63
CA GLY A 253 -2.00 -1.54 -14.42
C GLY A 253 -2.97 -2.72 -14.52
N LEU A 254 -3.28 -3.11 -15.76
CA LEU A 254 -4.29 -4.14 -16.03
C LEU A 254 -3.91 -5.52 -15.48
N ASP A 255 -2.62 -5.86 -15.45
CA ASP A 255 -2.12 -7.07 -14.79
C ASP A 255 -2.33 -7.06 -13.28
N VAL A 256 -2.19 -5.90 -12.63
CA VAL A 256 -2.47 -5.72 -11.21
C VAL A 256 -3.98 -5.89 -10.96
N CYS A 257 -4.83 -5.26 -11.76
CA CYS A 257 -6.29 -5.42 -11.67
C CYS A 257 -6.70 -6.89 -11.82
N LEU A 258 -6.13 -7.59 -12.82
CA LEU A 258 -6.38 -9.02 -13.07
C LEU A 258 -5.94 -9.87 -11.86
N SER A 259 -4.75 -9.61 -11.31
CA SER A 259 -4.23 -10.34 -10.15
C SER A 259 -5.14 -10.18 -8.94
N ILE A 260 -5.59 -8.96 -8.63
CA ILE A 260 -6.49 -8.71 -7.49
C ILE A 260 -7.85 -9.39 -7.69
N LEU A 261 -8.42 -9.31 -8.89
CA LEU A 261 -9.68 -10.00 -9.20
C LEU A 261 -9.55 -11.52 -9.01
N ASN A 262 -8.45 -12.13 -9.45
CA ASN A 262 -8.20 -13.56 -9.25
C ASN A 262 -8.10 -13.90 -7.75
N VAL A 263 -7.38 -13.12 -6.95
CA VAL A 263 -7.31 -13.31 -5.50
C VAL A 263 -8.70 -13.24 -4.86
N MET A 264 -9.53 -12.27 -5.28
CA MET A 264 -10.89 -12.13 -4.76
C MET A 264 -11.79 -13.28 -5.23
N TYR A 265 -11.69 -13.69 -6.49
CA TYR A 265 -12.44 -14.84 -7.03
C TYR A 265 -12.09 -16.12 -6.28
N ASP A 266 -10.79 -16.39 -6.09
CA ASP A 266 -10.31 -17.56 -5.35
C ASP A 266 -10.69 -17.53 -3.87
N GLY A 267 -10.60 -16.38 -3.25
CA GLY A 267 -10.90 -16.24 -1.82
C GLY A 267 -12.39 -16.33 -1.50
N PHE A 268 -13.26 -15.78 -2.35
CA PHE A 268 -14.72 -15.83 -2.15
C PHE A 268 -15.40 -17.00 -2.85
N LYS A 269 -14.75 -17.62 -3.84
CA LYS A 269 -15.37 -18.62 -4.76
C LYS A 269 -16.70 -18.14 -5.36
N ASN A 270 -16.80 -16.83 -5.64
CA ASN A 270 -18.01 -16.20 -6.13
C ASN A 270 -17.76 -15.63 -7.54
N PRO A 271 -18.57 -16.06 -8.57
CA PRO A 271 -18.45 -15.60 -9.94
C PRO A 271 -18.51 -14.08 -10.13
N LYS A 272 -19.08 -13.34 -9.18
CA LYS A 272 -19.09 -11.88 -9.17
C LYS A 272 -17.68 -11.26 -9.35
N TYR A 273 -16.64 -11.96 -8.92
CA TYR A 273 -15.26 -11.48 -8.97
C TYR A 273 -14.47 -12.08 -10.14
N ALA A 274 -15.11 -12.88 -11.00
CA ALA A 274 -14.44 -13.42 -12.18
C ALA A 274 -13.99 -12.28 -13.09
N PRO A 275 -12.72 -12.25 -13.54
CA PRO A 275 -12.25 -11.18 -14.42
C PRO A 275 -12.89 -11.26 -15.82
N CYS A 276 -13.23 -10.11 -16.38
CA CYS A 276 -13.73 -9.99 -17.75
C CYS A 276 -12.76 -10.62 -18.75
N PRO A 277 -13.25 -11.40 -19.74
CA PRO A 277 -12.40 -12.00 -20.78
C PRO A 277 -11.56 -10.97 -21.56
N LEU A 278 -12.06 -9.74 -21.73
CA LEU A 278 -11.31 -8.67 -22.38
C LEU A 278 -10.08 -8.27 -21.54
N LEU A 279 -10.22 -8.12 -20.22
CA LEU A 279 -9.11 -7.83 -19.33
C LEU A 279 -8.01 -8.90 -19.43
N VAL A 280 -8.42 -10.18 -19.39
CA VAL A 280 -7.48 -11.30 -19.50
C VAL A 280 -6.72 -11.25 -20.82
N LYS A 281 -7.42 -11.03 -21.95
CA LYS A 281 -6.79 -10.92 -23.27
C LYS A 281 -5.85 -9.73 -23.39
N MET A 282 -6.21 -8.58 -22.85
CA MET A 282 -5.35 -7.38 -22.86
C MET A 282 -4.05 -7.64 -22.11
N VAL A 283 -4.12 -8.25 -20.92
CA VAL A 283 -2.94 -8.60 -20.13
C VAL A 283 -2.06 -9.60 -20.88
N GLN A 284 -2.64 -10.65 -21.47
CA GLN A 284 -1.90 -11.62 -22.28
C GLN A 284 -1.24 -10.99 -23.52
N ALA A 285 -1.84 -9.94 -24.08
CA ALA A 285 -1.28 -9.17 -25.19
C ALA A 285 -0.23 -8.14 -24.77
N GLY A 286 0.11 -8.04 -23.48
CA GLY A 286 1.07 -7.07 -22.96
C GLY A 286 0.54 -5.62 -22.91
N LYS A 287 -0.79 -5.42 -23.09
CA LYS A 287 -1.45 -4.13 -22.98
C LYS A 287 -1.77 -3.86 -21.51
N LEU A 288 -0.79 -3.32 -20.78
CA LEU A 288 -0.86 -3.23 -19.31
C LEU A 288 -1.20 -1.80 -18.81
N GLY A 289 -1.58 -0.90 -19.70
CA GLY A 289 -1.86 0.50 -19.40
C GLY A 289 -0.63 1.39 -19.47
N VAL A 290 -0.54 2.41 -18.61
CA VAL A 290 0.52 3.44 -18.62
C VAL A 290 1.93 2.84 -18.62
N LYS A 291 2.16 1.77 -17.88
CA LYS A 291 3.50 1.16 -17.72
C LYS A 291 4.01 0.46 -18.98
N SER A 292 3.12 0.01 -19.87
CA SER A 292 3.47 -0.61 -21.15
C SER A 292 3.31 0.36 -22.34
N GLY A 293 2.82 1.57 -22.09
CA GLY A 293 2.56 2.57 -23.12
C GLY A 293 1.19 2.41 -23.81
N GLU A 294 0.43 1.36 -23.49
CA GLU A 294 -0.90 1.13 -24.09
C GLU A 294 -1.78 0.28 -23.16
N GLY A 295 -3.06 0.64 -23.07
CA GLY A 295 -4.13 -0.07 -22.40
C GLY A 295 -5.45 0.22 -23.10
N PHE A 296 -6.45 0.74 -22.38
CA PHE A 296 -7.66 1.31 -22.98
C PHE A 296 -7.34 2.61 -23.73
N TYR A 297 -6.34 3.32 -23.24
CA TYR A 297 -5.78 4.50 -23.88
C TYR A 297 -4.36 4.24 -24.43
N ASP A 298 -3.95 5.12 -25.36
CA ASP A 298 -2.61 5.14 -25.95
C ASP A 298 -1.73 6.13 -25.16
N TYR A 299 -0.68 5.64 -24.51
CA TYR A 299 0.27 6.42 -23.71
C TYR A 299 1.65 6.52 -24.37
N SER A 300 1.75 6.22 -25.67
CA SER A 300 3.03 6.20 -26.40
C SER A 300 3.70 7.58 -26.45
N GLU A 301 2.90 8.66 -26.51
CA GLU A 301 3.39 10.05 -26.61
C GLU A 301 3.29 10.80 -25.28
N SER A 302 2.38 10.41 -24.39
CA SER A 302 2.06 11.13 -23.15
C SER A 302 1.53 10.18 -22.09
N LYS A 303 1.78 10.47 -20.82
CA LYS A 303 1.15 9.72 -19.71
C LYS A 303 -0.30 10.15 -19.42
N LYS A 304 -0.89 10.99 -20.26
CA LYS A 304 -2.28 11.41 -20.16
C LYS A 304 -3.17 10.50 -21.02
N ALA A 305 -4.38 10.25 -20.56
CA ALA A 305 -5.40 9.50 -21.29
C ALA A 305 -6.14 10.40 -22.30
N ASP A 306 -5.39 11.01 -23.21
CA ASP A 306 -5.93 11.96 -24.19
C ASP A 306 -6.30 11.26 -25.52
N LYS A 307 -5.87 9.99 -25.72
CA LYS A 307 -6.03 9.27 -26.97
C LYS A 307 -6.44 7.83 -26.68
N ILE A 308 -7.57 7.44 -27.23
CA ILE A 308 -8.07 6.04 -27.12
C ILE A 308 -7.15 5.10 -27.91
N SER A 309 -6.86 3.91 -27.36
CA SER A 309 -6.12 2.87 -28.07
C SER A 309 -6.84 2.49 -29.37
N LYS A 310 -6.08 2.34 -30.46
CA LYS A 310 -6.59 2.08 -31.82
C LYS A 310 -7.54 0.90 -31.90
N GLN A 311 -7.37 -0.12 -31.05
CA GLN A 311 -8.22 -1.31 -31.03
C GLN A 311 -9.67 -1.02 -30.61
N PHE A 312 -9.91 0.10 -29.92
CA PHE A 312 -11.25 0.51 -29.44
C PHE A 312 -11.86 1.66 -30.25
N LEU A 313 -11.16 2.16 -31.27
CA LEU A 313 -11.74 3.13 -32.18
C LEU A 313 -12.83 2.44 -33.00
N LYS A 314 -14.00 3.06 -33.11
CA LYS A 314 -15.05 2.58 -34.01
C LYS A 314 -14.46 2.49 -35.41
N LYS A 315 -14.57 1.32 -36.05
CA LYS A 315 -14.30 1.23 -37.51
C LYS A 315 -15.36 2.06 -38.19
N VAL A 316 -14.94 3.15 -38.82
CA VAL A 316 -15.77 3.99 -39.67
C VAL A 316 -16.17 3.17 -40.91
#